data_ee3089456cc6480fb82e58572a3b3377
#
_entry.id   ee3089456cc6480fb82e58572a3b3377
#
_cell.length_a   1.000
_cell.length_b   1.000
_cell.length_c   1.000
_cell.angle_alpha   90.00
_cell.angle_beta   90.00
_cell.angle_gamma   90.00
#
_symmetry.space_group_name_H-M   'P 1'
#
loop_
_entity.id
_entity.type
_entity.pdbx_description
1 polymer ?
#
loop_
_entity_poly.entity_id
_entity_poly.type
_entity_poly.pdbx_seq_one_letter_code
_entity_poly.pdbx_strand_id
1 'polypeptide(L)'
;SSAASDVYKRQDIANAIYYRTDALMLSGETAYGKYPVEAVKTMTKIAAQAEKDKLEENDIRIPLDENSNDVTAFLAKQAVKATSKLKIRAIITDSYSGRTARNLAGFRGKYPVLAICYKEKTMRHLALSYGVEAIYMPELANGQQYYFAALRRLLKEGRLQPSDMVGYLSSGKAGTKTSFLEINVVEDALKHAEETVLPNNNRYL
;
A
#
# COMPACT_ATOMS: atom_id res chain seq x y z
N SER A 1 32.50 -25.62 -3.11
CA SER A 1 31.88 -24.98 -1.94
C SER A 1 31.01 -23.77 -2.28
N SER A 2 31.25 -23.08 -3.41
CA SER A 2 30.43 -21.93 -3.83
C SER A 2 29.00 -22.30 -4.23
N ALA A 3 28.81 -23.36 -5.00
CA ALA A 3 27.50 -23.78 -5.48
C ALA A 3 26.53 -24.18 -4.36
N ALA A 4 27.02 -24.89 -3.33
CA ALA A 4 26.20 -25.24 -2.16
C ALA A 4 25.78 -23.99 -1.38
N SER A 5 26.71 -23.05 -1.14
CA SER A 5 26.42 -21.76 -0.50
C SER A 5 25.37 -20.94 -1.27
N ASP A 6 25.43 -20.96 -2.60
CA ASP A 6 24.45 -20.23 -3.44
C ASP A 6 23.05 -20.85 -3.40
N VAL A 7 22.93 -22.17 -3.27
CA VAL A 7 21.64 -22.85 -3.13
C VAL A 7 20.99 -22.49 -1.78
N TYR A 8 21.71 -22.53 -0.67
CA TYR A 8 21.19 -22.16 0.65
C TYR A 8 20.76 -20.69 0.69
N LYS A 9 21.56 -19.79 0.15
CA LYS A 9 21.22 -18.36 0.10
C LYS A 9 19.95 -18.07 -0.72
N ARG A 10 19.75 -18.77 -1.83
CA ARG A 10 18.51 -18.67 -2.63
C ARG A 10 17.30 -19.12 -1.84
N GLN A 11 17.43 -20.21 -1.12
CA GLN A 11 16.39 -20.77 -0.26
C GLN A 11 16.05 -19.84 0.88
N ASP A 12 17.05 -19.21 1.51
CA ASP A 12 16.85 -18.22 2.58
C ASP A 12 16.07 -17.00 2.11
N ILE A 13 16.35 -16.49 0.91
CA ILE A 13 15.60 -15.37 0.31
C ILE A 13 14.14 -15.77 0.08
N ALA A 14 13.90 -16.92 -0.54
CA ALA A 14 12.54 -17.42 -0.79
C ALA A 14 11.79 -17.64 0.54
N ASN A 15 12.42 -18.28 1.53
CA ASN A 15 11.84 -18.48 2.85
C ASN A 15 11.48 -17.16 3.53
N ALA A 16 12.33 -16.13 3.46
CA ALA A 16 12.03 -14.82 4.03
C ALA A 16 10.75 -14.21 3.40
N ILE A 17 10.55 -14.35 2.09
CA ILE A 17 9.32 -13.94 1.41
C ILE A 17 8.11 -14.75 1.89
N TYR A 18 8.25 -16.08 2.02
CA TYR A 18 7.19 -16.93 2.56
C TYR A 18 6.83 -16.60 4.01
N TYR A 19 7.82 -16.19 4.82
CA TYR A 19 7.61 -15.69 6.19
C TYR A 19 7.13 -14.24 6.27
N ARG A 20 6.80 -13.61 5.14
CA ARG A 20 6.22 -12.26 5.06
C ARG A 20 7.11 -11.16 5.59
N THR A 21 8.40 -11.26 5.32
CA THR A 21 9.34 -10.17 5.63
C THR A 21 9.01 -8.91 4.82
N ASP A 22 9.18 -7.74 5.40
CA ASP A 22 8.89 -6.47 4.70
C ASP A 22 10.04 -6.01 3.82
N ALA A 23 11.29 -6.36 4.18
CA ALA A 23 12.48 -6.00 3.42
C ALA A 23 13.54 -7.09 3.54
N LEU A 24 14.38 -7.19 2.53
CA LEU A 24 15.54 -8.06 2.48
C LEU A 24 16.82 -7.23 2.58
N MET A 25 17.82 -7.74 3.24
CA MET A 25 19.11 -7.07 3.40
C MET A 25 20.25 -7.95 2.91
N LEU A 26 21.15 -7.36 2.15
CA LEU A 26 22.47 -7.90 1.85
C LEU A 26 23.51 -7.18 2.70
N SER A 27 24.50 -7.89 3.15
CA SER A 27 25.58 -7.40 4.03
C SER A 27 26.93 -7.45 3.31
N GLY A 28 27.72 -8.48 3.54
CA GLY A 28 29.02 -8.66 2.94
C GLY A 28 29.02 -8.73 1.43
N GLU A 29 27.93 -9.25 0.82
CA GLU A 29 27.77 -9.38 -0.61
C GLU A 29 27.81 -8.03 -1.34
N THR A 30 27.35 -6.97 -0.70
CA THR A 30 27.33 -5.61 -1.26
C THR A 30 28.39 -4.70 -0.66
N ALA A 31 28.86 -4.95 0.58
CA ALA A 31 29.87 -4.12 1.23
C ALA A 31 31.30 -4.45 0.76
N TYR A 32 31.61 -5.73 0.60
CA TYR A 32 32.97 -6.23 0.28
C TYR A 32 32.96 -7.25 -0.86
N GLY A 33 31.77 -7.64 -1.36
CA GLY A 33 31.62 -8.64 -2.39
C GLY A 33 32.17 -8.17 -3.73
N LYS A 34 32.67 -9.11 -4.51
CA LYS A 34 33.22 -8.87 -5.84
C LYS A 34 32.17 -8.48 -6.87
N TYR A 35 30.88 -8.85 -6.63
CA TYR A 35 29.77 -8.67 -7.55
C TYR A 35 28.53 -8.08 -6.87
N PRO A 36 28.60 -6.85 -6.32
CA PRO A 36 27.51 -6.29 -5.50
C PRO A 36 26.23 -6.06 -6.30
N VAL A 37 26.33 -5.60 -7.54
CA VAL A 37 25.16 -5.34 -8.40
C VAL A 37 24.43 -6.64 -8.78
N GLU A 38 25.18 -7.68 -9.12
CA GLU A 38 24.67 -9.01 -9.46
C GLU A 38 24.01 -9.67 -8.24
N ALA A 39 24.53 -9.44 -7.03
CA ALA A 39 23.94 -9.92 -5.79
C ALA A 39 22.53 -9.32 -5.57
N VAL A 40 22.39 -8.01 -5.76
CA VAL A 40 21.07 -7.33 -5.67
C VAL A 40 20.12 -7.83 -6.75
N LYS A 41 20.56 -7.91 -8.02
CA LYS A 41 19.75 -8.43 -9.12
C LYS A 41 19.26 -9.86 -8.87
N THR A 42 20.15 -10.71 -8.35
CA THR A 42 19.81 -12.10 -8.04
C THR A 42 18.78 -12.17 -6.92
N MET A 43 18.97 -11.41 -5.84
CA MET A 43 18.00 -11.32 -4.73
C MET A 43 16.64 -10.85 -5.24
N THR A 44 16.59 -9.80 -6.05
CA THR A 44 15.35 -9.27 -6.62
C THR A 44 14.63 -10.31 -7.48
N LYS A 45 15.37 -11.05 -8.31
CA LYS A 45 14.80 -12.11 -9.17
C LYS A 45 14.19 -13.25 -8.36
N ILE A 46 14.86 -13.68 -7.29
CA ILE A 46 14.36 -14.74 -6.41
C ILE A 46 13.12 -14.25 -5.64
N ALA A 47 13.19 -13.04 -5.09
CA ALA A 47 12.06 -12.43 -4.39
C ALA A 47 10.82 -12.32 -5.28
N ALA A 48 10.98 -11.80 -6.50
CA ALA A 48 9.86 -11.65 -7.44
C ALA A 48 9.23 -13.00 -7.83
N GLN A 49 10.02 -14.07 -7.97
CA GLN A 49 9.48 -15.40 -8.24
C GLN A 49 8.73 -15.95 -7.01
N ALA A 50 9.32 -15.85 -5.81
CA ALA A 50 8.69 -16.32 -4.59
C ALA A 50 7.38 -15.55 -4.28
N GLU A 51 7.36 -14.23 -4.55
CA GLU A 51 6.15 -13.42 -4.42
C GLU A 51 5.04 -13.86 -5.38
N LYS A 52 5.39 -14.16 -6.63
CA LYS A 52 4.42 -14.65 -7.63
C LYS A 52 3.81 -15.98 -7.18
N ASP A 53 4.64 -16.93 -6.79
CA ASP A 53 4.18 -18.24 -6.32
C ASP A 53 3.26 -18.10 -5.10
N LYS A 54 3.62 -17.25 -4.16
CA LYS A 54 2.83 -16.97 -2.95
C LYS A 54 1.49 -16.29 -3.25
N LEU A 55 1.44 -15.36 -4.21
CA LEU A 55 0.20 -14.70 -4.61
C LEU A 55 -0.78 -15.67 -5.27
N GLU A 56 -0.28 -16.70 -5.95
CA GLU A 56 -1.11 -17.76 -6.53
C GLU A 56 -1.79 -18.60 -5.44
N GLU A 57 -1.16 -18.79 -4.28
CA GLU A 57 -1.75 -19.46 -3.11
C GLU A 57 -2.88 -18.67 -2.46
N ASN A 58 -3.03 -17.38 -2.78
CA ASN A 58 -4.10 -16.48 -2.31
C ASN A 58 -4.36 -16.53 -0.79
N ASP A 59 -3.27 -16.66 -0.01
CA ASP A 59 -3.34 -16.89 1.43
C ASP A 59 -3.38 -15.58 2.24
N ILE A 60 -4.57 -14.97 2.31
CA ILE A 60 -4.85 -13.81 3.19
C ILE A 60 -5.31 -14.30 4.58
N ARG A 61 -4.74 -15.39 5.07
CA ARG A 61 -5.15 -16.05 6.33
C ARG A 61 -4.48 -15.50 7.58
N ILE A 62 -4.13 -14.21 7.62
CA ILE A 62 -3.70 -13.61 8.89
C ILE A 62 -4.93 -13.51 9.79
N PRO A 63 -4.97 -14.24 10.91
CA PRO A 63 -6.07 -14.10 11.86
C PRO A 63 -6.06 -12.67 12.43
N LEU A 64 -7.24 -12.08 12.57
CA LEU A 64 -7.40 -10.93 13.43
C LEU A 64 -7.53 -11.45 14.86
N ASP A 65 -6.98 -10.73 15.82
CA ASP A 65 -7.24 -11.00 17.21
C ASP A 65 -8.73 -10.75 17.48
N GLU A 66 -9.48 -11.83 17.73
CA GLU A 66 -10.93 -11.79 17.93
C GLU A 66 -11.33 -10.99 19.18
N ASN A 67 -10.40 -10.85 20.14
CA ASN A 67 -10.59 -10.04 21.34
C ASN A 67 -10.23 -8.55 21.13
N SER A 68 -9.71 -8.20 19.96
CA SER A 68 -9.29 -6.84 19.62
C SER A 68 -10.37 -6.13 18.82
N ASN A 69 -10.88 -5.01 19.35
CA ASN A 69 -11.72 -4.07 18.62
C ASN A 69 -10.89 -3.15 17.70
N ASP A 70 -9.87 -3.69 17.03
CA ASP A 70 -9.04 -2.92 16.09
C ASP A 70 -9.73 -2.74 14.74
N VAL A 71 -10.58 -1.72 14.65
CA VAL A 71 -11.29 -1.33 13.42
C VAL A 71 -10.32 -1.09 12.27
N THR A 72 -9.14 -0.51 12.52
CA THR A 72 -8.14 -0.27 11.49
C THR A 72 -7.64 -1.56 10.87
N ALA A 73 -7.29 -2.56 11.68
CA ALA A 73 -6.83 -3.86 11.21
C ALA A 73 -7.96 -4.61 10.47
N PHE A 74 -9.18 -4.54 11.01
CA PHE A 74 -10.35 -5.16 10.36
C PHE A 74 -10.59 -4.57 8.97
N LEU A 75 -10.69 -3.25 8.85
CA LEU A 75 -10.94 -2.57 7.57
C LEU A 75 -9.79 -2.77 6.59
N ALA A 76 -8.53 -2.77 7.06
CA ALA A 76 -7.37 -3.05 6.22
C ALA A 76 -7.44 -4.47 5.63
N LYS A 77 -7.83 -5.47 6.42
CA LYS A 77 -8.06 -6.84 5.94
C LYS A 77 -9.17 -6.89 4.89
N GLN A 78 -10.29 -6.19 5.12
CA GLN A 78 -11.38 -6.13 4.14
C GLN A 78 -10.97 -5.42 2.85
N ALA A 79 -10.22 -4.32 2.94
CA ALA A 79 -9.69 -3.61 1.79
C ALA A 79 -8.80 -4.52 0.92
N VAL A 80 -7.88 -5.26 1.54
CA VAL A 80 -7.02 -6.22 0.83
C VAL A 80 -7.84 -7.37 0.23
N LYS A 81 -8.82 -7.93 0.96
CA LYS A 81 -9.72 -8.95 0.41
C LYS A 81 -10.53 -8.43 -0.79
N ALA A 82 -10.99 -7.19 -0.76
CA ALA A 82 -11.73 -6.59 -1.86
C ALA A 82 -10.92 -6.59 -3.16
N THR A 83 -9.57 -6.41 -3.09
CA THR A 83 -8.72 -6.45 -4.27
C THR A 83 -8.69 -7.79 -4.98
N SER A 84 -8.98 -8.89 -4.29
CA SER A 84 -9.05 -10.23 -4.88
C SER A 84 -10.39 -10.53 -5.56
N LYS A 85 -11.43 -9.75 -5.26
CA LYS A 85 -12.79 -9.93 -5.78
C LYS A 85 -13.17 -8.87 -6.82
N LEU A 86 -12.65 -7.67 -6.65
CA LEU A 86 -12.89 -6.53 -7.52
C LEU A 86 -11.59 -6.19 -8.25
N LYS A 87 -11.68 -5.58 -9.42
CA LYS A 87 -10.52 -5.14 -10.20
C LYS A 87 -9.95 -3.82 -9.65
N ILE A 88 -9.67 -3.79 -8.36
CA ILE A 88 -9.08 -2.62 -7.69
C ILE A 88 -7.62 -2.50 -8.10
N ARG A 89 -7.24 -1.33 -8.64
CA ARG A 89 -5.88 -1.04 -9.12
C ARG A 89 -4.90 -0.73 -8.00
N ALA A 90 -5.37 -0.08 -6.93
CA ALA A 90 -4.58 0.29 -5.76
C ALA A 90 -5.47 0.55 -4.55
N ILE A 91 -4.89 0.42 -3.35
CA ILE A 91 -5.51 0.91 -2.12
C ILE A 91 -4.83 2.23 -1.76
N ILE A 92 -5.62 3.30 -1.64
CA ILE A 92 -5.14 4.61 -1.21
C ILE A 92 -5.44 4.76 0.28
N THR A 93 -4.51 5.28 1.03
CA THR A 93 -4.73 5.65 2.43
C THR A 93 -4.01 6.94 2.75
N ASP A 94 -4.66 7.83 3.48
CA ASP A 94 -4.01 8.96 4.12
C ASP A 94 -3.33 8.50 5.41
N SER A 95 -2.17 9.04 5.72
CA SER A 95 -1.37 8.50 6.79
C SER A 95 -0.63 9.56 7.60
N TYR A 96 -1.03 9.71 8.86
CA TYR A 96 -0.36 10.58 9.81
C TYR A 96 0.82 9.89 10.51
N SER A 97 0.62 8.65 10.96
CA SER A 97 1.62 7.85 11.70
C SER A 97 2.16 6.63 10.93
N GLY A 98 1.57 6.30 9.79
CA GLY A 98 1.89 5.09 9.02
C GLY A 98 1.14 3.82 9.47
N ARG A 99 0.31 3.88 10.53
CA ARG A 99 -0.34 2.68 11.08
C ARG A 99 -1.23 1.96 10.06
N THR A 100 -2.12 2.68 9.40
CA THR A 100 -3.05 2.11 8.41
C THR A 100 -2.29 1.46 7.25
N ALA A 101 -1.27 2.16 6.72
CA ALA A 101 -0.45 1.64 5.63
C ALA A 101 0.32 0.37 6.04
N ARG A 102 0.87 0.31 7.27
CA ARG A 102 1.53 -0.90 7.78
C ARG A 102 0.55 -2.06 7.98
N ASN A 103 -0.67 -1.80 8.46
CA ASN A 103 -1.69 -2.84 8.55
C ASN A 103 -2.04 -3.41 7.17
N LEU A 104 -2.23 -2.55 6.16
CA LEU A 104 -2.46 -2.97 4.78
C LEU A 104 -1.28 -3.81 4.25
N ALA A 105 -0.04 -3.34 4.47
CA ALA A 105 1.17 -4.08 4.09
C ALA A 105 1.25 -5.46 4.75
N GLY A 106 0.87 -5.57 6.01
CA GLY A 106 0.86 -6.84 6.76
C GLY A 106 -0.02 -7.91 6.12
N PHE A 107 -1.11 -7.55 5.47
CA PHE A 107 -2.01 -8.49 4.77
C PHE A 107 -1.51 -8.93 3.39
N ARG A 108 -0.40 -8.39 2.88
CA ARG A 108 0.27 -8.84 1.65
C ARG A 108 -0.65 -8.91 0.43
N GLY A 109 -1.39 -7.82 0.17
CA GLY A 109 -2.24 -7.71 -1.01
C GLY A 109 -1.44 -7.72 -2.31
N LYS A 110 -2.10 -8.13 -3.41
CA LYS A 110 -1.52 -8.17 -4.75
C LYS A 110 -1.19 -6.77 -5.31
N TYR A 111 -1.95 -5.77 -4.90
CA TYR A 111 -1.88 -4.42 -5.47
C TYR A 111 -1.20 -3.44 -4.51
N PRO A 112 -0.58 -2.38 -5.04
CA PRO A 112 0.15 -1.43 -4.22
C PRO A 112 -0.76 -0.67 -3.24
N VAL A 113 -0.19 -0.31 -2.09
CA VAL A 113 -0.76 0.62 -1.14
C VAL A 113 -0.14 2.00 -1.39
N LEU A 114 -0.94 2.94 -1.87
CA LEU A 114 -0.51 4.32 -2.09
C LEU A 114 -0.79 5.13 -0.81
N ALA A 115 0.24 5.30 0.01
CA ALA A 115 0.14 6.00 1.28
C ALA A 115 0.45 7.49 1.12
N ILE A 116 -0.57 8.33 1.24
CA ILE A 116 -0.43 9.77 1.18
C ILE A 116 -0.11 10.27 2.59
N CYS A 117 1.12 10.72 2.80
CA CYS A 117 1.65 11.04 4.12
C CYS A 117 1.63 12.53 4.39
N TYR A 118 1.03 12.93 5.51
CA TYR A 118 1.03 14.32 5.99
C TYR A 118 2.42 14.79 6.46
N LYS A 119 3.33 13.85 6.74
CA LYS A 119 4.68 14.13 7.25
C LYS A 119 5.73 13.40 6.43
N GLU A 120 6.81 14.08 6.05
CA GLU A 120 7.95 13.44 5.38
C GLU A 120 8.57 12.31 6.20
N LYS A 121 8.65 12.48 7.52
CA LYS A 121 9.17 11.44 8.42
C LYS A 121 8.37 10.14 8.28
N THR A 122 7.03 10.22 8.24
CA THR A 122 6.15 9.07 8.04
C THR A 122 6.37 8.42 6.67
N MET A 123 6.49 9.23 5.61
CA MET A 123 6.81 8.74 4.27
C MET A 123 8.11 7.94 4.26
N ARG A 124 9.19 8.48 4.87
CA ARG A 124 10.48 7.77 4.93
C ARG A 124 10.41 6.47 5.73
N HIS A 125 9.67 6.44 6.84
CA HIS A 125 9.50 5.21 7.61
C HIS A 125 8.74 4.12 6.86
N LEU A 126 7.78 4.50 6.02
CA LEU A 126 6.99 3.56 5.22
C LEU A 126 7.76 2.95 4.05
N ALA A 127 8.92 3.50 3.69
CA ALA A 127 9.78 2.93 2.64
C ALA A 127 10.24 1.49 2.92
N LEU A 128 10.22 1.05 4.18
CA LEU A 128 10.52 -0.33 4.59
C LEU A 128 9.28 -1.22 4.70
N SER A 129 8.09 -0.73 4.37
CA SER A 129 6.85 -1.51 4.44
C SER A 129 6.55 -2.15 3.09
N TYR A 130 6.27 -3.45 3.09
CA TYR A 130 5.99 -4.23 1.88
C TYR A 130 4.85 -3.64 1.04
N GLY A 131 5.11 -3.44 -0.25
CA GLY A 131 4.10 -3.00 -1.21
C GLY A 131 3.53 -1.61 -0.95
N VAL A 132 4.14 -0.82 -0.06
CA VAL A 132 3.74 0.56 0.23
C VAL A 132 4.56 1.53 -0.60
N GLU A 133 3.87 2.34 -1.37
CA GLU A 133 4.43 3.50 -2.03
C GLU A 133 3.98 4.76 -1.30
N ALA A 134 4.88 5.35 -0.53
CA ALA A 134 4.57 6.50 0.30
C ALA A 134 4.87 7.82 -0.44
N ILE A 135 3.91 8.74 -0.40
CA ILE A 135 3.98 10.04 -1.06
C ILE A 135 3.74 11.12 -0.02
N TYR A 136 4.66 12.08 0.08
CA TYR A 136 4.44 13.25 0.93
C TYR A 136 3.48 14.22 0.26
N MET A 137 2.48 14.64 1.00
CA MET A 137 1.59 15.73 0.64
C MET A 137 1.18 16.47 1.92
N PRO A 138 1.41 17.79 1.99
CA PRO A 138 1.07 18.55 3.20
C PRO A 138 -0.43 18.51 3.49
N GLU A 139 -0.79 18.65 4.77
CA GLU A 139 -2.18 18.64 5.21
C GLU A 139 -2.97 19.78 4.58
N LEU A 140 -4.17 19.48 4.11
CA LEU A 140 -5.17 20.46 3.68
C LEU A 140 -6.21 20.64 4.79
N ALA A 141 -6.84 21.79 4.81
CA ALA A 141 -7.83 22.14 5.85
C ALA A 141 -9.02 21.18 5.91
N ASN A 142 -9.35 20.52 4.80
CA ASN A 142 -10.45 19.57 4.68
C ASN A 142 -9.91 18.20 4.23
N GLY A 143 -10.17 17.15 5.02
CA GLY A 143 -9.70 15.78 4.72
C GLY A 143 -10.27 15.20 3.42
N GLN A 144 -11.51 15.54 3.06
CA GLN A 144 -12.10 15.11 1.80
C GLN A 144 -11.42 15.77 0.60
N GLN A 145 -11.10 17.07 0.70
CA GLN A 145 -10.31 17.77 -0.31
C GLN A 145 -8.92 17.17 -0.44
N TYR A 146 -8.35 16.66 0.64
CA TYR A 146 -7.06 15.99 0.65
C TYR A 146 -7.07 14.71 -0.22
N TYR A 147 -8.10 13.89 -0.09
CA TYR A 147 -8.27 12.70 -0.92
C TYR A 147 -8.37 13.04 -2.41
N PHE A 148 -9.21 14.01 -2.77
CA PHE A 148 -9.37 14.42 -4.17
C PHE A 148 -8.10 15.06 -4.74
N ALA A 149 -7.37 15.85 -3.95
CA ALA A 149 -6.08 16.38 -4.34
C ALA A 149 -5.05 15.25 -4.58
N ALA A 150 -5.08 14.20 -3.74
CA ALA A 150 -4.25 13.02 -3.94
C ALA A 150 -4.60 12.28 -5.23
N LEU A 151 -5.89 12.06 -5.53
CA LEU A 151 -6.33 11.45 -6.78
C LEU A 151 -5.85 12.24 -8.01
N ARG A 152 -6.04 13.55 -8.02
CA ARG A 152 -5.59 14.42 -9.13
C ARG A 152 -4.06 14.35 -9.32
N ARG A 153 -3.31 14.31 -8.23
CA ARG A 153 -1.85 14.15 -8.27
C ARG A 153 -1.45 12.80 -8.86
N LEU A 154 -2.06 11.70 -8.41
CA LEU A 154 -1.77 10.34 -8.89
C LEU A 154 -2.11 10.17 -10.38
N LEU A 155 -3.20 10.81 -10.85
CA LEU A 155 -3.53 10.89 -12.29
C LEU A 155 -2.46 11.65 -13.06
N LYS A 156 -2.06 12.83 -12.58
CA LYS A 156 -1.02 13.66 -13.22
C LYS A 156 0.33 12.95 -13.32
N GLU A 157 0.67 12.15 -12.31
CA GLU A 157 1.90 11.34 -12.27
C GLU A 157 1.79 10.05 -13.10
N GLY A 158 0.65 9.77 -13.73
CA GLY A 158 0.41 8.55 -14.52
C GLY A 158 0.34 7.26 -13.70
N ARG A 159 0.16 7.36 -12.40
CA ARG A 159 0.09 6.22 -11.47
C ARG A 159 -1.31 5.61 -11.42
N LEU A 160 -2.32 6.40 -11.70
CA LEU A 160 -3.71 5.99 -11.87
C LEU A 160 -4.25 6.50 -13.21
N GLN A 161 -5.31 5.86 -13.67
CA GLN A 161 -6.11 6.26 -14.83
C GLN A 161 -7.52 6.65 -14.37
N PRO A 162 -8.27 7.50 -15.11
CA PRO A 162 -9.65 7.86 -14.75
C PRO A 162 -10.58 6.66 -14.55
N SER A 163 -10.41 5.61 -15.36
CA SER A 163 -11.20 4.38 -15.32
C SER A 163 -10.76 3.37 -14.26
N ASP A 164 -9.68 3.64 -13.51
CA ASP A 164 -9.23 2.73 -12.47
C ASP A 164 -10.19 2.72 -11.28
N MET A 165 -10.49 1.53 -10.78
CA MET A 165 -11.15 1.36 -9.49
C MET A 165 -10.12 1.38 -8.38
N VAL A 166 -10.36 2.14 -7.32
CA VAL A 166 -9.48 2.26 -6.15
C VAL A 166 -10.26 2.05 -4.85
N GLY A 167 -9.59 1.53 -3.83
CA GLY A 167 -10.08 1.52 -2.46
C GLY A 167 -9.47 2.67 -1.67
N TYR A 168 -10.28 3.46 -0.97
CA TYR A 168 -9.80 4.50 -0.07
C TYR A 168 -10.08 4.13 1.38
N LEU A 169 -9.04 3.95 2.16
CA LEU A 169 -9.12 3.56 3.57
C LEU A 169 -8.63 4.72 4.45
N SER A 170 -9.55 5.33 5.19
CA SER A 170 -9.28 6.57 5.93
C SER A 170 -10.15 6.73 7.18
N SER A 171 -9.90 7.80 7.88
CA SER A 171 -10.76 8.34 8.94
C SER A 171 -11.47 9.64 8.52
N GLY A 172 -11.16 10.17 7.33
CA GLY A 172 -11.64 11.48 6.86
C GLY A 172 -11.01 12.68 7.54
N LYS A 173 -10.21 12.48 8.61
CA LYS A 173 -9.51 13.55 9.34
C LYS A 173 -8.13 13.09 9.77
N ALA A 174 -7.12 13.91 9.50
CA ALA A 174 -5.74 13.63 9.89
C ALA A 174 -5.60 13.36 11.40
N GLY A 175 -4.80 12.36 11.75
CA GLY A 175 -4.51 12.02 13.13
C GLY A 175 -5.60 11.26 13.89
N THR A 176 -6.75 10.96 13.28
CA THR A 176 -7.80 10.14 13.88
C THR A 176 -7.69 8.67 13.48
N LYS A 177 -8.49 7.80 14.11
CA LYS A 177 -8.49 6.37 13.81
C LYS A 177 -9.23 6.09 12.50
N THR A 178 -8.70 5.19 11.69
CA THR A 178 -9.37 4.68 10.48
C THR A 178 -10.77 4.19 10.79
N SER A 179 -11.76 4.64 10.04
CA SER A 179 -13.17 4.39 10.32
C SER A 179 -14.00 3.94 9.13
N PHE A 180 -13.50 4.11 7.90
CA PHE A 180 -14.24 3.71 6.70
C PHE A 180 -13.34 3.21 5.57
N LEU A 181 -13.92 2.40 4.71
CA LEU A 181 -13.39 1.96 3.42
C LEU A 181 -14.40 2.36 2.35
N GLU A 182 -13.94 3.12 1.37
CA GLU A 182 -14.70 3.53 0.19
C GLU A 182 -14.09 2.89 -1.05
N ILE A 183 -14.90 2.41 -1.99
CA ILE A 183 -14.43 1.81 -3.24
C ILE A 183 -15.14 2.51 -4.39
N ASN A 184 -14.37 3.20 -5.24
CA ASN A 184 -14.90 3.99 -6.34
C ASN A 184 -14.01 3.88 -7.58
N VAL A 185 -14.58 4.20 -8.74
CA VAL A 185 -13.84 4.57 -9.93
C VAL A 185 -13.31 5.99 -9.76
N VAL A 186 -12.06 6.23 -10.15
CA VAL A 186 -11.37 7.51 -9.92
C VAL A 186 -12.14 8.70 -10.50
N GLU A 187 -12.62 8.59 -11.75
CA GLU A 187 -13.39 9.66 -12.38
C GLU A 187 -14.71 9.95 -11.68
N ASP A 188 -15.40 8.92 -11.18
CA ASP A 188 -16.67 9.09 -10.47
C ASP A 188 -16.47 9.77 -9.13
N ALA A 189 -15.41 9.38 -8.38
CA ALA A 189 -15.03 10.05 -7.15
C ALA A 189 -14.76 11.54 -7.37
N LEU A 190 -14.07 11.90 -8.46
CA LEU A 190 -13.75 13.30 -8.76
C LEU A 190 -14.96 14.10 -9.25
N LYS A 191 -15.89 13.51 -9.99
CA LYS A 191 -17.17 14.16 -10.38
C LYS A 191 -18.01 14.51 -9.15
N HIS A 192 -18.15 13.57 -8.20
CA HIS A 192 -18.86 13.83 -6.94
C HIS A 192 -18.23 14.95 -6.13
N ALA A 193 -16.90 15.09 -6.18
CA ALA A 193 -16.21 16.20 -5.53
C ALA A 193 -16.59 17.56 -6.10
N GLU A 194 -16.74 17.66 -7.42
CA GLU A 194 -17.10 18.91 -8.11
C GLU A 194 -18.56 19.30 -7.84
N GLU A 195 -19.46 18.34 -7.83
CA GLU A 195 -20.88 18.56 -7.50
C GLU A 195 -21.09 19.03 -6.05
N THR A 196 -20.26 18.55 -5.11
CA THR A 196 -20.37 18.91 -3.69
C THR A 196 -19.81 20.31 -3.41
N VAL A 197 -18.91 20.82 -4.25
CA VAL A 197 -18.29 22.16 -4.10
C VAL A 197 -19.16 23.27 -4.73
N LEU A 198 -20.04 22.93 -5.68
CA LEU A 198 -21.00 23.90 -6.21
C LEU A 198 -22.16 24.03 -5.23
N PRO A 199 -22.34 25.20 -4.56
CA PRO A 199 -23.51 25.40 -3.71
C PRO A 199 -24.76 25.27 -4.60
N ASN A 200 -25.67 24.40 -4.18
CA ASN A 200 -26.98 24.20 -4.77
C ASN A 200 -27.81 25.50 -4.56
N ASN A 201 -27.56 26.52 -5.38
CA ASN A 201 -28.23 27.81 -5.32
C ASN A 201 -29.63 27.80 -5.96
N ASN A 202 -30.26 26.62 -6.11
CA ASN A 202 -31.61 26.56 -6.70
C ASN A 202 -32.45 25.41 -6.16
N ARG A 203 -32.75 25.43 -4.84
CA ARG A 203 -33.87 24.62 -4.33
C ARG A 203 -34.58 25.34 -3.19
N TYR A 204 -35.08 26.56 -3.44
CA TYR A 204 -36.23 27.19 -2.74
C TYR A 204 -36.62 28.45 -3.52
N LEU A 205 -37.37 28.25 -4.56
CA LEU A 205 -38.36 29.20 -5.11
C LEU A 205 -39.62 28.42 -5.43
#